data_3f0ea9257650bf6e9fea38cda4332140
#
_entry.id   3f0ea9257650bf6e9fea38cda4332140
#
_cell.length_a   1.000
_cell.length_b   1.000
_cell.length_c   1.000
_cell.angle_alpha   90.00
_cell.angle_beta   90.00
_cell.angle_gamma   90.00
#
_symmetry.space_group_name_H-M   'P 1'
#
loop_
_entity.id
_entity.type
_entity.pdbx_description
1 polymer ?
#
loop_
_entity_poly.entity_id
_entity_poly.type
_entity_poly.pdbx_seq_one_letter_code
_entity_poly.pdbx_strand_id
1 'polypeptide(L)'
;MLTTDQKGVVAELAIARKAAELGIGVWSAYTIERYDLIFDLRPQLIRVQCKWASQYDNVVRVRCYSNRRSREGLLRRLYSPRDVDAFAAYCADLDRCYFLPLDVFAGRTVIQLRLTAAKNNQRAGVNWAKDFEFDATLGPHGAIAQLGERLAGSQKVAGSSPAGSTL
;
A
#
# COMPACT_ATOMS: atom_id res chain seq x y z
N MET A 1 -23.13 13.02 -7.22
CA MET A 1 -21.95 12.17 -7.59
C MET A 1 -20.69 12.90 -7.10
N LEU A 2 -19.74 12.22 -6.42
CA LEU A 2 -18.50 12.83 -5.93
C LEU A 2 -17.60 13.25 -7.10
N THR A 3 -16.99 14.43 -7.00
CA THR A 3 -15.92 14.88 -7.91
C THR A 3 -14.66 14.04 -7.73
N THR A 4 -13.69 14.15 -8.64
CA THR A 4 -12.42 13.45 -8.52
C THR A 4 -11.68 13.83 -7.25
N ASP A 5 -11.64 15.10 -6.90
CA ASP A 5 -10.97 15.60 -5.70
C ASP A 5 -11.66 15.10 -4.41
N GLN A 6 -13.00 15.12 -4.38
CA GLN A 6 -13.76 14.56 -3.25
C GLN A 6 -13.51 13.07 -3.08
N LYS A 7 -13.41 12.29 -4.18
CA LYS A 7 -13.03 10.87 -4.12
C LYS A 7 -11.63 10.67 -3.53
N GLY A 8 -10.67 11.55 -3.87
CA GLY A 8 -9.34 11.54 -3.28
C GLY A 8 -9.41 11.69 -1.76
N VAL A 9 -10.06 12.75 -1.28
CA VAL A 9 -10.21 13.03 0.15
C VAL A 9 -10.91 11.88 0.89
N VAL A 10 -11.99 11.34 0.32
CA VAL A 10 -12.72 10.20 0.93
C VAL A 10 -11.84 8.98 1.01
N ALA A 11 -11.03 8.70 -0.03
CA ALA A 11 -10.09 7.58 -0.01
C ALA A 11 -9.02 7.73 1.07
N GLU A 12 -8.41 8.91 1.19
CA GLU A 12 -7.41 9.21 2.22
C GLU A 12 -7.98 9.02 3.63
N LEU A 13 -9.17 9.56 3.91
CA LEU A 13 -9.83 9.43 5.20
C LEU A 13 -10.20 7.97 5.53
N ALA A 14 -10.74 7.22 4.56
CA ALA A 14 -11.08 5.81 4.75
C ALA A 14 -9.85 4.95 5.02
N ILE A 15 -8.76 5.18 4.29
CA ILE A 15 -7.47 4.51 4.43
C ILE A 15 -6.84 4.84 5.79
N ALA A 16 -6.81 6.13 6.18
CA ALA A 16 -6.29 6.55 7.48
C ALA A 16 -7.07 5.95 8.64
N ARG A 17 -8.41 5.95 8.56
CA ARG A 17 -9.30 5.32 9.54
C ARG A 17 -8.97 3.84 9.68
N LYS A 18 -8.94 3.10 8.56
CA LYS A 18 -8.69 1.64 8.59
C LYS A 18 -7.30 1.30 9.13
N ALA A 19 -6.27 2.08 8.81
CA ALA A 19 -4.94 1.90 9.37
C ALA A 19 -4.93 2.15 10.90
N ALA A 20 -5.61 3.21 11.36
CA ALA A 20 -5.72 3.51 12.78
C ALA A 20 -6.51 2.43 13.57
N GLU A 21 -7.56 1.85 12.98
CA GLU A 21 -8.30 0.71 13.56
C GLU A 21 -7.39 -0.52 13.77
N LEU A 22 -6.36 -0.69 12.95
CA LEU A 22 -5.33 -1.74 13.09
C LEU A 22 -4.19 -1.36 14.05
N GLY A 23 -4.27 -0.20 14.71
CA GLY A 23 -3.25 0.28 15.64
C GLY A 23 -2.00 0.86 14.96
N ILE A 24 -2.08 1.17 13.68
CA ILE A 24 -0.98 1.76 12.92
C ILE A 24 -0.98 3.28 13.13
N GLY A 25 0.18 3.86 13.47
CA GLY A 25 0.38 5.30 13.51
C GLY A 25 0.27 5.88 12.10
N VAL A 26 -0.56 6.92 11.93
CA VAL A 26 -0.80 7.55 10.62
C VAL A 26 -0.42 9.01 10.67
N TRP A 27 0.37 9.46 9.70
CA TRP A 27 0.83 10.84 9.57
C TRP A 27 0.51 11.36 8.18
N SER A 28 0.08 12.61 8.08
CA SER A 28 -0.12 13.30 6.80
C SER A 28 0.98 14.32 6.55
N ALA A 29 1.32 14.56 5.28
CA ALA A 29 2.29 15.56 4.88
C ALA A 29 1.66 16.97 4.97
N TYR A 30 2.41 17.94 5.51
CA TYR A 30 2.04 19.36 5.48
C TYR A 30 2.42 20.05 4.17
N THR A 31 3.35 19.46 3.43
CA THR A 31 3.84 19.97 2.15
C THR A 31 3.31 19.14 0.99
N ILE A 32 3.52 19.64 -0.25
CA ILE A 32 3.11 18.92 -1.45
C ILE A 32 4.13 17.82 -1.74
N GLU A 33 3.82 16.62 -1.29
CA GLU A 33 4.64 15.43 -1.48
C GLU A 33 4.05 14.49 -2.55
N ARG A 34 4.82 13.47 -2.91
CA ARG A 34 4.36 12.41 -3.83
C ARG A 34 3.61 11.30 -3.12
N TYR A 35 3.57 11.30 -1.80
CA TYR A 35 2.77 10.43 -0.95
C TYR A 35 1.76 11.26 -0.17
N ASP A 36 0.66 10.64 0.23
CA ASP A 36 -0.41 11.30 0.98
C ASP A 36 -0.27 11.04 2.48
N LEU A 37 0.13 9.81 2.85
CA LEU A 37 0.25 9.37 4.23
C LEU A 37 1.60 8.69 4.49
N ILE A 38 2.00 8.67 5.77
CA ILE A 38 3.06 7.80 6.28
C ILE A 38 2.43 6.86 7.30
N PHE A 39 2.69 5.55 7.14
CA PHE A 39 2.33 4.53 8.11
C PHE A 39 3.54 4.16 8.98
N ASP A 40 3.36 4.19 10.30
CA ASP A 40 4.34 3.72 11.26
C ASP A 40 4.11 2.22 11.53
N LEU A 41 4.84 1.39 10.81
CA LEU A 41 4.77 -0.07 10.92
C LEU A 41 5.90 -0.66 11.78
N ARG A 42 6.51 0.18 12.59
CA ARG A 42 7.62 -0.15 13.52
C ARG A 42 8.39 -1.43 13.18
N PRO A 43 9.68 -1.31 12.88
CA PRO A 43 10.54 -0.11 13.02
C PRO A 43 10.55 0.79 11.76
N GLN A 44 9.72 0.52 10.76
CA GLN A 44 9.73 1.19 9.47
C GLN A 44 8.61 2.23 9.34
N LEU A 45 8.94 3.34 8.70
CA LEU A 45 7.98 4.33 8.23
C LEU A 45 7.75 4.12 6.72
N ILE A 46 6.52 3.90 6.32
CA ILE A 46 6.12 3.58 4.95
C ILE A 46 5.41 4.77 4.32
N ARG A 47 5.94 5.29 3.21
CA ARG A 47 5.31 6.36 2.42
C ARG A 47 4.21 5.75 1.55
N VAL A 48 2.99 6.20 1.75
CA VAL A 48 1.79 5.62 1.13
C VAL A 48 1.11 6.65 0.24
N GLN A 49 0.86 6.28 -1.02
CA GLN A 49 0.00 7.02 -1.92
C GLN A 49 -1.42 6.45 -1.89
N CYS A 50 -2.37 7.27 -1.50
CA CYS A 50 -3.78 6.89 -1.47
C CYS A 50 -4.41 6.90 -2.86
N LYS A 51 -5.29 5.93 -3.15
CA LYS A 51 -5.98 5.80 -4.42
C LYS A 51 -7.44 5.44 -4.22
N TRP A 52 -8.29 6.04 -5.04
CA TRP A 52 -9.65 5.55 -5.22
C TRP A 52 -9.62 4.33 -6.12
N ALA A 53 -10.18 3.21 -5.65
CA ALA A 53 -10.41 2.02 -6.45
C ALA A 53 -11.88 1.95 -6.90
N SER A 54 -12.12 1.28 -8.01
CA SER A 54 -13.48 1.04 -8.51
C SER A 54 -13.67 -0.45 -8.78
N GLN A 55 -14.84 -0.97 -8.44
CA GLN A 55 -15.21 -2.32 -8.79
C GLN A 55 -15.77 -2.36 -10.22
N TYR A 56 -15.32 -3.32 -10.99
CA TYR A 56 -15.86 -3.69 -12.28
C TYR A 56 -16.08 -5.20 -12.28
N ASP A 57 -17.34 -5.61 -12.29
CA ASP A 57 -17.73 -7.01 -12.16
C ASP A 57 -17.01 -7.69 -10.97
N ASN A 58 -16.11 -8.61 -11.27
CA ASN A 58 -15.38 -9.42 -10.31
C ASN A 58 -13.95 -8.93 -10.06
N VAL A 59 -13.64 -7.68 -10.37
CA VAL A 59 -12.30 -7.10 -10.27
C VAL A 59 -12.34 -5.72 -9.64
N VAL A 60 -11.48 -5.49 -8.65
CA VAL A 60 -11.15 -4.15 -8.15
C VAL A 60 -9.99 -3.61 -8.97
N ARG A 61 -10.16 -2.41 -9.54
CA ARG A 61 -9.15 -1.73 -10.36
C ARG A 61 -8.59 -0.52 -9.64
N VAL A 62 -7.27 -0.45 -9.54
CA VAL A 62 -6.53 0.65 -8.93
C VAL A 62 -5.63 1.30 -9.98
N ARG A 63 -5.76 2.62 -10.19
CA ARG A 63 -4.89 3.38 -11.10
C ARG A 63 -3.66 3.87 -10.34
N CYS A 64 -2.47 3.40 -10.74
CA CYS A 64 -1.20 3.66 -10.05
C CYS A 64 -0.36 4.74 -10.74
N TYR A 65 -0.99 5.81 -11.18
CA TYR A 65 -0.34 6.99 -11.77
C TYR A 65 -1.02 8.27 -11.30
N SER A 66 -0.34 9.39 -11.45
CA SER A 66 -0.92 10.73 -11.35
C SER A 66 -1.01 11.38 -12.73
N ASN A 67 -2.03 12.19 -12.93
CA ASN A 67 -2.17 13.03 -14.11
C ASN A 67 -1.83 14.46 -13.73
N ARG A 68 -1.01 15.12 -14.53
CA ARG A 68 -0.73 16.55 -14.42
C ARG A 68 -1.09 17.23 -15.73
N ARG A 69 -1.85 18.31 -15.66
CA ARG A 69 -2.06 19.18 -16.83
C ARG A 69 -0.78 19.96 -17.11
N SER A 70 -0.31 19.90 -18.36
CA SER A 70 0.74 20.75 -18.90
C SER A 70 0.17 21.57 -20.06
N ARG A 71 0.95 22.51 -20.59
CA ARG A 71 0.58 23.26 -21.80
C ARG A 71 0.42 22.36 -23.04
N GLU A 72 1.10 21.20 -23.04
CA GLU A 72 1.10 20.23 -24.14
C GLU A 72 0.08 19.12 -23.98
N GLY A 73 -0.74 19.16 -22.91
CA GLY A 73 -1.78 18.16 -22.63
C GLY A 73 -1.67 17.48 -21.26
N LEU A 74 -2.23 16.30 -21.16
CA LEU A 74 -2.27 15.52 -19.92
C LEU A 74 -1.04 14.63 -19.81
N LEU A 75 -0.12 14.97 -18.91
CA LEU A 75 1.06 14.16 -18.60
C LEU A 75 0.73 13.10 -17.54
N ARG A 76 0.94 11.84 -17.89
CA ARG A 76 0.85 10.71 -16.95
C ARG A 76 2.22 10.50 -16.30
N ARG A 77 2.28 10.50 -14.97
CA ARG A 77 3.50 10.25 -14.21
C ARG A 77 3.33 9.01 -13.33
N LEU A 78 4.21 8.03 -13.53
CA LEU A 78 4.29 6.84 -12.69
C LEU A 78 4.97 7.18 -11.35
N TYR A 79 4.79 6.29 -10.39
CA TYR A 79 5.46 6.34 -9.10
C TYR A 79 6.66 5.40 -9.11
N SER A 80 7.73 5.82 -8.45
CA SER A 80 8.97 5.07 -8.27
C SER A 80 9.23 4.81 -6.78
N PRO A 81 10.19 3.93 -6.43
CA PRO A 81 10.62 3.72 -5.04
C PRO A 81 11.19 4.98 -4.36
N ARG A 82 11.55 6.00 -5.14
CA ARG A 82 11.94 7.31 -4.59
C ARG A 82 10.74 8.12 -4.13
N ASP A 83 9.57 7.90 -4.73
CA ASP A 83 8.35 8.65 -4.45
C ASP A 83 7.56 8.01 -3.30
N VAL A 84 7.32 6.69 -3.36
CA VAL A 84 6.45 5.94 -2.44
C VAL A 84 6.98 4.54 -2.19
N ASP A 85 6.56 3.93 -1.10
CA ASP A 85 6.88 2.54 -0.76
C ASP A 85 5.69 1.61 -1.06
N ALA A 86 4.46 2.16 -1.04
CA ALA A 86 3.24 1.42 -1.33
C ALA A 86 2.12 2.33 -1.85
N PHE A 87 1.12 1.71 -2.48
CA PHE A 87 -0.20 2.29 -2.64
C PHE A 87 -1.13 1.74 -1.58
N ALA A 88 -2.04 2.59 -1.09
CA ALA A 88 -3.23 2.15 -0.39
C ALA A 88 -4.47 2.53 -1.23
N ALA A 89 -5.39 1.61 -1.41
CA ALA A 89 -6.55 1.84 -2.25
C ALA A 89 -7.84 1.60 -1.49
N TYR A 90 -8.78 2.54 -1.58
CA TYR A 90 -10.11 2.41 -1.03
C TYR A 90 -11.13 2.16 -2.14
N CYS A 91 -11.88 1.08 -2.03
CA CYS A 91 -12.99 0.74 -2.91
C CYS A 91 -14.31 1.01 -2.18
N ALA A 92 -14.99 2.09 -2.54
CA ALA A 92 -16.23 2.49 -1.90
C ALA A 92 -17.39 1.51 -2.17
N ASP A 93 -17.38 0.85 -3.34
CA ASP A 93 -18.40 -0.14 -3.71
C ASP A 93 -18.43 -1.34 -2.75
N LEU A 94 -17.29 -1.65 -2.11
CA LEU A 94 -17.10 -2.76 -1.19
C LEU A 94 -16.85 -2.31 0.26
N ASP A 95 -16.65 -1.01 0.49
CA ASP A 95 -16.16 -0.43 1.75
C ASP A 95 -14.89 -1.15 2.25
N ARG A 96 -13.90 -1.36 1.36
CA ARG A 96 -12.66 -2.08 1.65
C ARG A 96 -11.43 -1.30 1.29
N CYS A 97 -10.39 -1.45 2.13
CA CYS A 97 -9.05 -0.92 1.90
C CYS A 97 -8.07 -2.04 1.54
N TYR A 98 -7.22 -1.75 0.55
CA TYR A 98 -6.19 -2.66 0.05
C TYR A 98 -4.82 -2.02 0.19
N PHE A 99 -3.83 -2.78 0.65
CA PHE A 99 -2.44 -2.36 0.73
C PHE A 99 -1.61 -3.06 -0.36
N LEU A 100 -0.94 -2.27 -1.19
CA LEU A 100 -0.30 -2.69 -2.42
C LEU A 100 1.18 -2.27 -2.40
N PRO A 101 2.09 -3.12 -1.92
CA PRO A 101 3.52 -2.83 -1.88
C PRO A 101 4.06 -2.53 -3.27
N LEU A 102 4.90 -1.49 -3.39
CA LEU A 102 5.40 -1.05 -4.68
C LEU A 102 6.33 -2.08 -5.33
N ASP A 103 7.12 -2.82 -4.56
CA ASP A 103 8.00 -3.88 -5.05
C ASP A 103 7.25 -4.99 -5.78
N VAL A 104 6.03 -5.33 -5.31
CA VAL A 104 5.15 -6.32 -5.96
C VAL A 104 4.55 -5.77 -7.26
N PHE A 105 4.28 -4.46 -7.33
CA PHE A 105 3.56 -3.82 -8.43
C PHE A 105 4.36 -2.77 -9.19
N ALA A 106 5.69 -2.82 -9.10
CA ALA A 106 6.56 -1.85 -9.76
C ALA A 106 6.27 -1.72 -11.27
N GLY A 107 6.21 -0.48 -11.76
CA GLY A 107 5.96 -0.17 -13.16
C GLY A 107 4.53 -0.40 -13.66
N ARG A 108 3.62 -0.90 -12.82
CA ARG A 108 2.22 -1.06 -13.20
C ARG A 108 1.49 0.28 -13.25
N THR A 109 0.75 0.52 -14.32
CA THR A 109 -0.15 1.67 -14.46
C THR A 109 -1.52 1.40 -13.83
N VAL A 110 -1.93 0.14 -13.87
CA VAL A 110 -3.19 -0.35 -13.30
C VAL A 110 -2.93 -1.67 -12.60
N ILE A 111 -3.40 -1.78 -11.37
CA ILE A 111 -3.46 -3.04 -10.62
C ILE A 111 -4.89 -3.55 -10.68
N GLN A 112 -5.04 -4.84 -10.92
CA GLN A 112 -6.32 -5.55 -10.90
C GLN A 112 -6.28 -6.61 -9.81
N LEU A 113 -7.23 -6.53 -8.88
CA LEU A 113 -7.40 -7.47 -7.78
C LEU A 113 -8.69 -8.25 -8.02
N ARG A 114 -8.60 -9.56 -8.09
CA ARG A 114 -9.74 -10.43 -8.36
C ARG A 114 -10.47 -10.78 -7.06
N LEU A 115 -11.79 -10.65 -7.10
CA LEU A 115 -12.66 -10.91 -5.93
C LEU A 115 -13.04 -12.39 -5.79
N THR A 116 -13.34 -13.07 -6.89
CA THR A 116 -13.74 -14.49 -6.90
C THR A 116 -13.04 -15.26 -8.01
N ALA A 117 -13.06 -16.59 -7.94
CA ALA A 117 -12.45 -17.45 -8.95
C ALA A 117 -12.99 -17.19 -10.36
N ALA A 118 -12.12 -17.26 -11.36
CA ALA A 118 -12.53 -17.15 -12.76
C ALA A 118 -13.25 -18.42 -13.20
N LYS A 119 -14.24 -18.27 -14.10
CA LYS A 119 -14.97 -19.40 -14.68
C LYS A 119 -14.06 -20.37 -15.45
N ASN A 120 -12.90 -19.91 -15.93
CA ASN A 120 -11.91 -20.70 -16.69
C ASN A 120 -10.79 -21.32 -15.82
N ASN A 121 -10.97 -21.39 -14.50
CA ASN A 121 -10.00 -21.96 -13.55
C ASN A 121 -8.58 -21.37 -13.58
N GLN A 122 -8.38 -20.19 -14.16
CA GLN A 122 -7.08 -19.51 -14.15
C GLN A 122 -6.69 -19.11 -12.71
N ARG A 123 -5.62 -19.71 -12.20
CA ARG A 123 -5.08 -19.46 -10.84
C ARG A 123 -3.71 -18.79 -10.86
N ALA A 124 -2.89 -19.08 -11.87
CA ALA A 124 -1.55 -18.53 -11.98
C ALA A 124 -1.58 -17.05 -12.40
N GLY A 125 -0.73 -16.21 -11.76
CA GLY A 125 -0.61 -14.78 -12.04
C GLY A 125 -1.82 -13.93 -11.63
N VAL A 126 -2.71 -14.46 -10.79
CA VAL A 126 -3.89 -13.73 -10.30
C VAL A 126 -3.57 -13.08 -8.96
N ASN A 127 -3.77 -11.76 -8.88
CA ASN A 127 -3.73 -11.04 -7.62
C ASN A 127 -5.12 -11.14 -6.97
N TRP A 128 -5.24 -11.90 -5.89
CA TRP A 128 -6.49 -12.04 -5.16
C TRP A 128 -6.71 -10.85 -4.25
N ALA A 129 -7.86 -10.22 -4.31
CA ALA A 129 -8.19 -9.04 -3.52
C ALA A 129 -8.02 -9.30 -2.00
N LYS A 130 -8.45 -10.47 -1.54
CA LYS A 130 -8.35 -10.89 -0.13
C LYS A 130 -6.91 -10.89 0.42
N ASP A 131 -5.91 -11.16 -0.45
CA ASP A 131 -4.51 -11.24 -0.04
C ASP A 131 -3.88 -9.86 0.17
N PHE A 132 -4.54 -8.80 -0.33
CA PHE A 132 -4.11 -7.41 -0.23
C PHE A 132 -5.02 -6.56 0.66
N GLU A 133 -6.06 -7.11 1.27
CA GLU A 133 -6.86 -6.38 2.26
C GLU A 133 -5.98 -5.96 3.45
N PHE A 134 -6.27 -4.81 4.05
CA PHE A 134 -5.48 -4.27 5.17
C PHE A 134 -5.31 -5.26 6.30
N ASP A 135 -6.35 -5.98 6.68
CA ASP A 135 -6.27 -6.99 7.74
C ASP A 135 -5.30 -8.13 7.39
N ALA A 136 -5.25 -8.54 6.11
CA ALA A 136 -4.37 -9.61 5.63
C ALA A 136 -2.90 -9.18 5.49
N THR A 137 -2.66 -7.89 5.21
CA THR A 137 -1.31 -7.37 4.95
C THR A 137 -0.70 -6.64 6.15
N LEU A 138 -1.49 -5.83 6.83
CA LEU A 138 -1.07 -4.90 7.88
C LEU A 138 -1.56 -5.31 9.28
N GLY A 139 -2.49 -6.27 9.37
CA GLY A 139 -2.99 -6.77 10.64
C GLY A 139 -1.89 -7.45 11.49
N PRO A 140 -2.15 -7.75 12.77
CA PRO A 140 -1.14 -8.29 13.70
C PRO A 140 -0.50 -9.61 13.22
N HIS A 141 -1.19 -10.35 12.35
CA HIS A 141 -0.67 -11.55 11.69
C HIS A 141 -0.43 -11.35 10.19
N GLY A 142 -0.43 -10.11 9.72
CA GLY A 142 -0.25 -9.78 8.32
C GLY A 142 1.18 -10.02 7.82
N ALA A 143 1.32 -10.19 6.50
CA ALA A 143 2.60 -10.51 5.87
C ALA A 143 3.71 -9.48 6.18
N ILE A 144 3.35 -8.20 6.33
CA ILE A 144 4.31 -7.12 6.63
C ILE A 144 4.71 -7.11 8.10
N ALA A 145 3.78 -7.36 9.03
CA ALA A 145 4.08 -7.50 10.45
C ALA A 145 5.08 -8.64 10.69
N GLN A 146 4.87 -9.81 10.06
CA GLN A 146 5.77 -10.95 10.14
C GLN A 146 7.16 -10.66 9.55
N LEU A 147 7.26 -9.84 8.50
CA LEU A 147 8.53 -9.42 7.92
C LEU A 147 9.32 -8.53 8.88
N GLY A 148 8.65 -7.59 9.55
CA GLY A 148 9.24 -6.72 10.57
C GLY A 148 9.79 -7.50 11.77
N GLU A 149 9.05 -8.48 12.26
CA GLU A 149 9.49 -9.35 13.36
C GLU A 149 10.70 -10.22 12.97
N ARG A 150 10.73 -10.74 11.76
CA ARG A 150 11.87 -11.52 11.24
C ARG A 150 13.14 -10.66 11.13
N LEU A 151 13.04 -9.43 10.63
CA LEU A 151 14.16 -8.50 10.52
C LEU A 151 14.67 -8.05 11.90
N ALA A 152 13.78 -7.76 12.85
CA ALA A 152 14.14 -7.42 14.22
C ALA A 152 14.78 -8.59 14.96
N GLY A 153 14.34 -9.83 14.72
CA GLY A 153 14.92 -11.06 15.26
C GLY A 153 16.35 -11.33 14.74
N SER A 154 16.61 -11.09 13.46
CA SER A 154 17.94 -11.31 12.86
C SER A 154 18.99 -10.28 13.31
N GLN A 155 18.60 -9.06 13.67
CA GLN A 155 19.53 -8.06 14.23
C GLN A 155 19.96 -8.37 15.66
N LYS A 156 19.20 -9.14 16.44
CA LYS A 156 19.58 -9.54 17.81
C LYS A 156 20.70 -10.61 17.85
N VAL A 157 20.95 -11.31 16.76
CA VAL A 157 21.95 -12.39 16.69
C VAL A 157 23.34 -11.91 16.25
N ALA A 158 23.45 -10.68 15.75
CA ALA A 158 24.72 -10.12 15.27
C ALA A 158 25.46 -9.22 16.29
N GLY A 159 25.11 -9.27 17.58
CA GLY A 159 25.68 -8.41 18.61
C GLY A 159 26.44 -9.17 19.68
N SER A 160 27.77 -9.00 19.67
CA SER A 160 28.74 -9.13 20.76
C SER A 160 29.22 -10.54 21.17
N SER A 161 30.31 -10.95 20.54
CA SER A 161 31.36 -11.68 21.28
C SER A 161 32.34 -10.65 21.85
N PRO A 162 32.59 -10.57 23.17
CA PRO A 162 33.67 -9.76 23.69
C PRO A 162 35.02 -10.45 23.35
N ALA A 163 35.92 -9.71 22.72
CA ALA A 163 37.28 -10.14 22.53
C ALA A 163 37.93 -10.31 23.94
N GLY A 164 38.20 -11.55 24.30
CA GLY A 164 38.96 -11.86 25.50
C GLY A 164 40.38 -11.35 25.36
N SER A 165 40.77 -10.41 26.19
CA SER A 165 42.14 -10.01 26.45
C SER A 165 42.83 -11.19 27.10
N THR A 166 43.91 -11.72 26.50
CA THR A 166 44.87 -12.57 27.18
C THR A 166 46.15 -11.79 27.30
N LEU A 167 46.61 -11.63 28.55
CA LEU A 167 47.90 -11.16 28.96
C LEU A 167 49.01 -12.10 28.45
#